data_d115c37e0ab7a8ea89fd0271bb401e99
#
_entry.id   d115c37e0ab7a8ea89fd0271bb401e99
#
_cell.length_a   1.000
_cell.length_b   1.000
_cell.length_c   1.000
_cell.angle_alpha   90.00
_cell.angle_beta   90.00
_cell.angle_gamma   90.00
#
_symmetry.space_group_name_H-M   'P 1'
#
loop_
_entity.id
_entity.type
_entity.pdbx_description
1 polymer ?
#
loop_
_entity_poly.entity_id
_entity_poly.type
_entity_poly.pdbx_seq_one_letter_code
_entity_poly.pdbx_strand_id
1 'polypeptide(L)'
;MNAITSCLTAIWTSSIGKKLIVAVTGAFLVLFLAGHLVGNLVVFMGPEPFNAYAYFLHHMLHGAGIWLFRLVMIAALGLHILATLALTRENRAARKPYECQATIQASVSSRTMIVSGLTIAAFFVYHMLHFTVRSGAAAGYDTAERYLNFRLPGVEHGVHNAWQMVIDGFSVWYVSAFYIVAMLLLCSHLSHGVQSIFQTFGLRSKKASALIQLVSVAYSVFIFAGFVSIPIAILVFGFGR
;
A
#
# COMPACT_ATOMS: atom_id res chain seq x y z
N MET A 1 32.21 1.81 -19.55
CA MET A 1 30.98 1.53 -18.78
C MET A 1 31.27 0.39 -17.81
N ASN A 2 31.08 0.58 -16.51
CA ASN A 2 31.41 -0.45 -15.51
C ASN A 2 30.44 -1.64 -15.64
N ALA A 3 30.89 -2.85 -15.30
CA ALA A 3 30.07 -4.08 -15.38
C ALA A 3 28.69 -3.92 -14.71
N ILE A 4 28.61 -3.20 -13.58
CA ILE A 4 27.37 -2.91 -12.86
C ILE A 4 26.42 -2.07 -13.71
N THR A 5 26.90 -0.97 -14.32
CA THR A 5 26.05 -0.12 -15.16
C THR A 5 25.54 -0.86 -16.39
N SER A 6 26.39 -1.71 -17.00
CA SER A 6 26.00 -2.59 -18.13
C SER A 6 24.89 -3.56 -17.72
N CYS A 7 25.01 -4.21 -16.55
CA CYS A 7 24.02 -5.15 -16.04
C CYS A 7 22.68 -4.43 -15.74
N LEU A 8 22.71 -3.28 -15.05
CA LEU A 8 21.50 -2.50 -14.75
C LEU A 8 20.80 -2.02 -16.02
N THR A 9 21.57 -1.57 -17.01
CA THR A 9 21.02 -1.16 -18.32
C THR A 9 20.37 -2.35 -19.03
N ALA A 10 21.00 -3.53 -19.03
CA ALA A 10 20.45 -4.74 -19.63
C ALA A 10 19.13 -5.19 -18.95
N ILE A 11 19.04 -5.09 -17.61
CA ILE A 11 17.81 -5.38 -16.87
C ILE A 11 16.71 -4.39 -17.26
N TRP A 12 17.02 -3.09 -17.29
CA TRP A 12 16.04 -2.05 -17.58
C TRP A 12 15.57 -2.03 -19.05
N THR A 13 16.41 -2.37 -19.99
CA THR A 13 16.05 -2.44 -21.42
C THR A 13 15.26 -3.69 -21.78
N SER A 14 15.38 -4.76 -20.98
CA SER A 14 14.68 -6.02 -21.19
C SER A 14 13.25 -5.97 -20.64
N SER A 15 12.26 -6.45 -21.40
CA SER A 15 10.89 -6.64 -20.91
C SER A 15 10.81 -7.67 -19.77
N ILE A 16 11.68 -8.70 -19.78
CA ILE A 16 11.78 -9.69 -18.70
C ILE A 16 12.35 -9.03 -17.44
N GLY A 17 13.40 -8.23 -17.58
CA GLY A 17 14.00 -7.50 -16.47
C GLY A 17 13.02 -6.55 -15.80
N LYS A 18 12.24 -5.77 -16.57
CA LYS A 18 11.17 -4.91 -16.03
C LYS A 18 10.07 -5.72 -15.29
N LYS A 19 9.66 -6.88 -15.83
CA LYS A 19 8.71 -7.77 -15.14
C LYS A 19 9.28 -8.27 -13.81
N LEU A 20 10.56 -8.59 -13.76
CA LEU A 20 11.21 -9.01 -12.52
C LEU A 20 11.26 -7.87 -11.50
N ILE A 21 11.59 -6.64 -11.92
CA ILE A 21 11.53 -5.46 -11.06
C ILE A 21 10.10 -5.30 -10.48
N VAL A 22 9.06 -5.38 -11.31
CA VAL A 22 7.66 -5.27 -10.86
C VAL A 22 7.30 -6.38 -9.88
N ALA A 23 7.76 -7.63 -10.12
CA ALA A 23 7.46 -8.75 -9.24
C ALA A 23 8.17 -8.62 -7.88
N VAL A 24 9.46 -8.26 -7.85
CA VAL A 24 10.23 -8.12 -6.61
C VAL A 24 9.71 -6.95 -5.78
N THR A 25 9.53 -5.79 -6.41
CA THR A 25 8.97 -4.61 -5.71
C THR A 25 7.53 -4.84 -5.28
N GLY A 26 6.71 -5.50 -6.12
CA GLY A 26 5.35 -5.87 -5.79
C GLY A 26 5.27 -6.84 -4.61
N ALA A 27 6.13 -7.85 -4.54
CA ALA A 27 6.22 -8.78 -3.41
C ALA A 27 6.59 -8.04 -2.11
N PHE A 28 7.56 -7.12 -2.18
CA PHE A 28 7.93 -6.29 -1.04
C PHE A 28 6.76 -5.41 -0.55
N LEU A 29 6.04 -4.76 -1.47
CA LEU A 29 4.86 -3.96 -1.14
C LEU A 29 3.70 -4.79 -0.56
N VAL A 30 3.51 -6.02 -1.05
CA VAL A 30 2.52 -6.98 -0.50
C VAL A 30 2.86 -7.33 0.95
N LEU A 31 4.13 -7.66 1.24
CA LEU A 31 4.57 -7.93 2.62
C LEU A 31 4.43 -6.71 3.53
N PHE A 32 4.78 -5.54 3.01
CA PHE A 32 4.57 -4.28 3.74
C PHE A 32 3.10 -4.07 4.10
N LEU A 33 2.15 -4.29 3.17
CA LEU A 33 0.73 -4.10 3.44
C LEU A 33 0.23 -5.00 4.58
N ALA A 34 0.72 -6.25 4.67
CA ALA A 34 0.37 -7.13 5.77
C ALA A 34 0.87 -6.57 7.11
N GLY A 35 2.14 -6.17 7.21
CA GLY A 35 2.70 -5.56 8.41
C GLY A 35 2.02 -4.23 8.77
N HIS A 36 1.73 -3.41 7.75
CA HIS A 36 1.03 -2.14 7.92
C HIS A 36 -0.40 -2.35 8.44
N LEU A 37 -1.11 -3.35 7.95
CA LEU A 37 -2.42 -3.73 8.46
C LEU A 37 -2.34 -4.13 9.94
N VAL A 38 -1.43 -5.03 10.31
CA VAL A 38 -1.27 -5.47 11.70
C VAL A 38 -1.01 -4.28 12.62
N GLY A 39 -0.10 -3.37 12.23
CA GLY A 39 0.17 -2.14 12.99
C GLY A 39 -1.04 -1.22 13.13
N ASN A 40 -1.87 -1.11 12.08
CA ASN A 40 -3.07 -0.28 12.13
C ASN A 40 -4.19 -0.91 12.98
N LEU A 41 -4.32 -2.25 13.01
CA LEU A 41 -5.30 -2.93 13.84
C LEU A 41 -5.06 -2.77 15.34
N VAL A 42 -3.86 -2.37 15.77
CA VAL A 42 -3.57 -1.99 17.17
C VAL A 42 -4.47 -0.83 17.63
N VAL A 43 -5.06 -0.04 16.73
CA VAL A 43 -6.03 1.02 17.06
C VAL A 43 -7.19 0.49 17.91
N PHE A 44 -7.61 -0.76 17.71
CA PHE A 44 -8.68 -1.40 18.48
C PHE A 44 -8.29 -1.77 19.92
N MET A 45 -6.99 -1.78 20.23
CA MET A 45 -6.49 -2.01 21.59
C MET A 45 -6.52 -0.74 22.46
N GLY A 46 -6.87 0.40 21.86
CA GLY A 46 -6.97 1.69 22.56
C GLY A 46 -5.77 2.61 22.39
N PRO A 47 -5.84 3.80 23.03
CA PRO A 47 -4.86 4.86 22.81
C PRO A 47 -3.45 4.54 23.27
N GLU A 48 -3.29 3.86 24.43
CA GLU A 48 -1.97 3.58 24.98
C GLU A 48 -1.15 2.61 24.09
N PRO A 49 -1.64 1.40 23.72
CA PRO A 49 -0.91 0.49 22.86
C PRO A 49 -0.62 1.09 21.46
N PHE A 50 -1.59 1.83 20.89
CA PHE A 50 -1.40 2.41 19.56
C PHE A 50 -0.35 3.53 19.56
N ASN A 51 -0.38 4.41 20.56
CA ASN A 51 0.61 5.47 20.70
C ASN A 51 1.99 4.92 21.08
N ALA A 52 2.07 3.85 21.88
CA ALA A 52 3.31 3.15 22.17
C ALA A 52 3.94 2.56 20.89
N TYR A 53 3.13 1.92 20.05
CA TYR A 53 3.58 1.41 18.75
C TYR A 53 4.07 2.53 17.83
N ALA A 54 3.31 3.63 17.73
CA ALA A 54 3.72 4.79 16.94
C ALA A 54 5.03 5.41 17.46
N TYR A 55 5.16 5.55 18.77
CA TYR A 55 6.38 6.03 19.42
C TYR A 55 7.58 5.13 19.12
N PHE A 56 7.43 3.80 19.27
CA PHE A 56 8.47 2.83 18.94
C PHE A 56 8.97 2.98 17.50
N LEU A 57 8.04 3.08 16.52
CA LEU A 57 8.42 3.24 15.10
C LEU A 57 9.24 4.51 14.86
N HIS A 58 8.90 5.62 15.53
CA HIS A 58 9.60 6.88 15.37
C HIS A 58 10.96 6.91 16.06
N HIS A 59 11.16 6.11 17.11
CA HIS A 59 12.41 6.07 17.89
C HIS A 59 13.31 4.88 17.57
N MET A 60 12.85 3.96 16.71
CA MET A 60 13.65 2.82 16.26
C MET A 60 14.97 3.28 15.66
N LEU A 61 16.10 2.69 16.13
CA LEU A 61 17.46 3.07 15.75
C LEU A 61 17.73 4.59 15.92
N HIS A 62 17.34 5.16 17.05
CA HIS A 62 17.48 6.60 17.35
C HIS A 62 16.83 7.51 16.29
N GLY A 63 15.71 7.05 15.71
CA GLY A 63 14.98 7.78 14.67
C GLY A 63 15.46 7.52 13.23
N ALA A 64 16.64 6.94 13.04
CA ALA A 64 17.13 6.63 11.68
C ALA A 64 16.33 5.50 11.01
N GLY A 65 15.79 4.55 11.79
CA GLY A 65 15.09 3.38 11.28
C GLY A 65 13.86 3.74 10.45
N ILE A 66 13.04 4.67 10.93
CA ILE A 66 11.82 5.09 10.20
C ILE A 66 12.18 5.81 8.89
N TRP A 67 13.26 6.60 8.86
CA TRP A 67 13.69 7.28 7.64
C TRP A 67 14.26 6.31 6.61
N LEU A 68 15.10 5.36 7.04
CA LEU A 68 15.61 4.30 6.16
C LEU A 68 14.44 3.51 5.55
N PHE A 69 13.48 3.12 6.38
CA PHE A 69 12.30 2.41 5.93
C PHE A 69 11.47 3.22 4.91
N ARG A 70 11.22 4.50 5.18
CA ARG A 70 10.51 5.40 4.25
C ARG A 70 11.23 5.52 2.91
N LEU A 71 12.55 5.68 2.90
CA LEU A 71 13.35 5.76 1.67
C LEU A 71 13.27 4.48 0.85
N VAL A 72 13.39 3.30 1.50
CA VAL A 72 13.26 2.00 0.83
C VAL A 72 11.84 1.83 0.25
N MET A 73 10.81 2.23 0.99
CA MET A 73 9.42 2.16 0.52
C MET A 73 9.17 3.07 -0.68
N ILE A 74 9.64 4.32 -0.64
CA ILE A 74 9.51 5.27 -1.76
C ILE A 74 10.25 4.74 -2.99
N ALA A 75 11.46 4.21 -2.82
CA ALA A 75 12.23 3.63 -3.90
C ALA A 75 11.53 2.39 -4.52
N ALA A 76 11.04 1.48 -3.69
CA ALA A 76 10.31 0.29 -4.14
C ALA A 76 9.03 0.66 -4.89
N LEU A 77 8.23 1.58 -4.35
CA LEU A 77 6.99 2.06 -4.98
C LEU A 77 7.30 2.80 -6.29
N GLY A 78 8.29 3.68 -6.29
CA GLY A 78 8.71 4.42 -7.48
C GLY A 78 9.17 3.48 -8.60
N LEU A 79 10.04 2.50 -8.29
CA LEU A 79 10.48 1.49 -9.26
C LEU A 79 9.31 0.64 -9.77
N HIS A 80 8.38 0.24 -8.88
CA HIS A 80 7.18 -0.51 -9.25
C HIS A 80 6.34 0.25 -10.27
N ILE A 81 6.05 1.52 -10.01
CA ILE A 81 5.26 2.37 -10.89
C ILE A 81 5.98 2.60 -12.22
N LEU A 82 7.25 3.01 -12.19
CA LEU A 82 8.03 3.32 -13.40
C LEU A 82 8.16 2.09 -14.32
N ALA A 83 8.49 0.92 -13.75
CA ALA A 83 8.62 -0.31 -14.52
C ALA A 83 7.27 -0.75 -15.12
N THR A 84 6.17 -0.60 -14.36
CA THR A 84 4.81 -0.92 -14.85
C THR A 84 4.37 0.00 -15.97
N LEU A 85 4.63 1.31 -15.86
CA LEU A 85 4.32 2.28 -16.91
C LEU A 85 5.14 2.01 -18.19
N ALA A 86 6.45 1.72 -18.05
CA ALA A 86 7.30 1.37 -19.17
C ALA A 86 6.80 0.11 -19.89
N LEU A 87 6.51 -0.98 -19.13
CA LEU A 87 5.94 -2.21 -19.69
C LEU A 87 4.60 -1.98 -20.38
N THR A 88 3.73 -1.17 -19.79
CA THR A 88 2.42 -0.86 -20.38
C THR A 88 2.57 -0.13 -21.70
N ARG A 89 3.49 0.85 -21.78
CA ARG A 89 3.79 1.59 -22.99
C ARG A 89 4.34 0.67 -24.10
N GLU A 90 5.32 -0.17 -23.76
CA GLU A 90 5.92 -1.14 -24.69
C GLU A 90 4.88 -2.15 -25.20
N ASN A 91 4.05 -2.71 -24.29
CA ASN A 91 3.02 -3.67 -24.65
C ASN A 91 1.96 -3.04 -25.56
N ARG A 92 1.62 -1.77 -25.36
CA ARG A 92 0.68 -1.05 -26.24
C ARG A 92 1.28 -0.79 -27.62
N ALA A 93 2.53 -0.40 -27.69
CA ALA A 93 3.24 -0.15 -28.95
C ALA A 93 3.43 -1.44 -29.77
N ALA A 94 3.61 -2.59 -29.13
CA ALA A 94 3.80 -3.88 -29.79
C ALA A 94 2.47 -4.52 -30.28
N ARG A 95 1.30 -4.05 -29.82
CA ARG A 95 -0.01 -4.62 -30.23
C ARG A 95 -0.38 -4.17 -31.63
N LYS A 96 -0.66 -5.17 -32.49
CA LYS A 96 -1.39 -4.95 -33.74
C LYS A 96 -2.89 -4.88 -33.46
N PRO A 97 -3.69 -4.08 -34.22
CA PRO A 97 -5.13 -4.10 -34.13
C PRO A 97 -5.65 -5.52 -34.42
N TYR A 98 -6.57 -6.02 -33.60
CA TYR A 98 -7.27 -7.27 -33.88
C TYR A 98 -8.53 -6.96 -34.66
N GLU A 99 -8.82 -7.74 -35.70
CA GLU A 99 -10.08 -7.66 -36.46
C GLU A 99 -11.30 -8.05 -35.60
N CYS A 100 -11.11 -8.98 -34.65
CA CYS A 100 -12.12 -9.37 -33.67
C CYS A 100 -11.57 -9.26 -32.25
N GLN A 101 -12.17 -8.42 -31.41
CA GLN A 101 -11.80 -8.24 -30.01
C GLN A 101 -12.66 -9.16 -29.10
N ALA A 102 -12.28 -10.43 -28.96
CA ALA A 102 -12.86 -11.30 -27.94
C ALA A 102 -11.89 -11.48 -26.78
N THR A 103 -12.16 -10.84 -25.62
CA THR A 103 -11.35 -10.97 -24.39
C THR A 103 -11.81 -12.18 -23.57
N ILE A 104 -11.55 -13.40 -24.06
CA ILE A 104 -12.07 -14.64 -23.46
C ILE A 104 -11.35 -15.00 -22.14
N GLN A 105 -10.08 -14.60 -21.96
CA GLN A 105 -9.25 -15.05 -20.83
C GLN A 105 -8.78 -13.95 -19.86
N ALA A 106 -8.97 -12.68 -20.19
CA ALA A 106 -8.50 -11.59 -19.35
C ALA A 106 -9.56 -11.18 -18.31
N SER A 107 -9.24 -11.35 -17.01
CA SER A 107 -10.10 -10.89 -15.91
C SER A 107 -10.28 -9.37 -15.91
N VAL A 108 -11.37 -8.87 -15.31
CA VAL A 108 -11.60 -7.43 -15.14
C VAL A 108 -10.43 -6.79 -14.40
N SER A 109 -9.96 -7.39 -13.29
CA SER A 109 -8.79 -6.92 -12.54
C SER A 109 -7.55 -6.78 -13.42
N SER A 110 -7.28 -7.74 -14.31
CA SER A 110 -6.14 -7.66 -15.25
C SER A 110 -6.27 -6.50 -16.24
N ARG A 111 -7.47 -6.24 -16.75
CA ARG A 111 -7.71 -5.16 -17.72
C ARG A 111 -7.65 -3.77 -17.10
N THR A 112 -8.00 -3.66 -15.82
CA THR A 112 -8.04 -2.39 -15.07
C THR A 112 -6.79 -2.13 -14.24
N MET A 113 -5.75 -2.99 -14.32
CA MET A 113 -4.54 -2.90 -13.50
C MET A 113 -3.86 -1.54 -13.53
N ILE A 114 -3.74 -0.93 -14.72
CA ILE A 114 -3.07 0.37 -14.84
C ILE A 114 -3.91 1.48 -14.19
N VAL A 115 -5.22 1.43 -14.37
CA VAL A 115 -6.14 2.43 -13.80
C VAL A 115 -6.18 2.30 -12.28
N SER A 116 -6.39 1.09 -11.75
CA SER A 116 -6.37 0.84 -10.31
C SER A 116 -5.01 1.20 -9.69
N GLY A 117 -3.90 0.86 -10.35
CA GLY A 117 -2.56 1.21 -9.89
C GLY A 117 -2.31 2.71 -9.81
N LEU A 118 -2.72 3.49 -10.82
CA LEU A 118 -2.61 4.96 -10.81
C LEU A 118 -3.52 5.60 -9.75
N THR A 119 -4.72 5.07 -9.57
CA THR A 119 -5.63 5.56 -8.51
C THR A 119 -5.06 5.27 -7.13
N ILE A 120 -4.47 4.08 -6.91
CA ILE A 120 -3.79 3.73 -5.66
C ILE A 120 -2.57 4.63 -5.43
N ALA A 121 -1.81 4.97 -6.48
CA ALA A 121 -0.69 5.90 -6.38
C ALA A 121 -1.15 7.31 -5.95
N ALA A 122 -2.25 7.82 -6.51
CA ALA A 122 -2.85 9.08 -6.09
C ALA A 122 -3.37 9.01 -4.64
N PHE A 123 -4.04 7.91 -4.28
CA PHE A 123 -4.46 7.66 -2.90
C PHE A 123 -3.26 7.61 -1.94
N PHE A 124 -2.15 6.97 -2.32
CA PHE A 124 -0.94 6.94 -1.51
C PHE A 124 -0.42 8.35 -1.19
N VAL A 125 -0.41 9.26 -2.17
CA VAL A 125 -0.03 10.66 -1.94
C VAL A 125 -0.96 11.30 -0.91
N TYR A 126 -2.28 11.16 -1.07
CA TYR A 126 -3.24 11.66 -0.11
C TYR A 126 -3.04 11.06 1.29
N HIS A 127 -2.86 9.75 1.38
CA HIS A 127 -2.61 9.03 2.63
C HIS A 127 -1.36 9.54 3.36
N MET A 128 -0.27 9.78 2.62
CA MET A 128 0.96 10.35 3.19
C MET A 128 0.75 11.78 3.70
N LEU A 129 0.04 12.61 2.94
CA LEU A 129 -0.29 13.97 3.36
C LEU A 129 -1.21 13.97 4.60
N HIS A 130 -2.15 13.04 4.65
CA HIS A 130 -3.14 12.94 5.72
C HIS A 130 -2.53 12.52 7.07
N PHE A 131 -1.80 11.40 7.11
CA PHE A 131 -1.36 10.80 8.38
C PHE A 131 0.15 10.88 8.64
N THR A 132 0.98 11.12 7.62
CA THR A 132 2.43 11.15 7.79
C THR A 132 2.98 12.57 7.77
N VAL A 133 2.67 13.36 6.75
CA VAL A 133 3.07 14.77 6.64
C VAL A 133 2.16 15.66 7.48
N ARG A 134 0.91 15.23 7.68
CA ARG A 134 -0.09 15.91 8.51
C ARG A 134 -0.35 17.35 8.07
N SER A 135 -0.18 17.63 6.76
CA SER A 135 -0.33 18.97 6.19
C SER A 135 -1.80 19.36 6.02
N GLY A 136 -2.09 20.62 6.23
CA GLY A 136 -3.27 21.45 5.99
C GLY A 136 -4.66 20.85 5.69
N ALA A 137 -4.77 19.81 4.89
CA ALA A 137 -6.04 19.11 4.64
C ALA A 137 -6.48 18.23 5.82
N ALA A 138 -5.58 17.96 6.74
CA ALA A 138 -5.79 17.22 7.97
C ALA A 138 -5.70 18.17 9.16
N ALA A 139 -6.48 19.21 9.10
CA ALA A 139 -6.81 20.22 10.11
C ALA A 139 -6.07 20.10 11.46
N GLY A 140 -4.82 20.56 11.52
CA GLY A 140 -4.20 20.88 12.80
C GLY A 140 -3.67 19.72 13.62
N TYR A 141 -3.37 18.57 13.03
CA TYR A 141 -2.80 17.41 13.75
C TYR A 141 -1.44 17.69 14.40
N ASP A 142 -0.71 18.71 13.91
CA ASP A 142 0.58 19.12 14.50
C ASP A 142 0.46 20.28 15.47
N THR A 143 -0.66 20.96 15.53
CA THR A 143 -0.84 22.22 16.29
C THR A 143 -1.89 22.12 17.38
N ALA A 144 -2.93 21.31 17.20
CA ALA A 144 -3.99 21.21 18.21
C ALA A 144 -3.50 20.42 19.43
N GLU A 145 -3.71 21.00 20.63
CA GLU A 145 -3.22 20.46 21.90
C GLU A 145 -3.63 19.01 22.16
N ARG A 146 -4.82 18.61 21.71
CA ARG A 146 -5.33 17.23 21.86
C ARG A 146 -4.50 16.15 21.15
N TYR A 147 -3.67 16.53 20.18
CA TYR A 147 -2.75 15.61 19.49
C TYR A 147 -1.34 15.68 20.03
N LEU A 148 -1.06 16.64 20.89
CA LEU A 148 0.23 16.82 21.56
C LEU A 148 0.10 16.35 23.01
N ASN A 149 1.21 16.05 23.63
CA ASN A 149 1.29 15.80 25.07
C ASN A 149 0.51 14.56 25.58
N PHE A 150 0.26 13.53 24.74
CA PHE A 150 -0.25 12.26 25.25
C PHE A 150 0.76 11.65 26.23
N ARG A 151 0.30 11.26 27.43
CA ARG A 151 1.15 10.66 28.44
C ARG A 151 1.28 9.16 28.20
N LEU A 152 2.49 8.74 27.86
CA LEU A 152 2.81 7.33 27.66
C LEU A 152 3.62 6.81 28.86
N PRO A 153 3.23 5.68 29.49
CA PRO A 153 4.00 5.09 30.57
C PRO A 153 5.47 4.86 30.20
N GLY A 154 6.39 5.28 31.08
CA GLY A 154 7.81 5.15 30.84
C GLY A 154 8.44 6.22 29.92
N VAL A 155 7.67 7.21 29.47
CA VAL A 155 8.16 8.35 28.69
C VAL A 155 7.92 9.64 29.46
N GLU A 156 8.99 10.37 29.78
CA GLU A 156 8.92 11.57 30.63
C GLU A 156 8.23 12.77 29.96
N HIS A 157 8.32 12.86 28.63
CA HIS A 157 7.71 13.93 27.84
C HIS A 157 6.41 13.47 27.17
N GLY A 158 5.59 14.44 26.78
CA GLY A 158 4.38 14.17 25.98
C GLY A 158 4.73 13.65 24.59
N VAL A 159 3.99 12.66 24.11
CA VAL A 159 4.14 12.12 22.76
C VAL A 159 2.95 12.52 21.89
N HIS A 160 3.12 12.40 20.56
CA HIS A 160 2.02 12.64 19.62
C HIS A 160 0.92 11.60 19.78
N ASN A 161 -0.34 12.05 19.90
CA ASN A 161 -1.51 11.18 20.02
C ASN A 161 -1.98 10.71 18.63
N ALA A 162 -1.27 9.71 18.09
CA ALA A 162 -1.59 9.12 16.80
C ALA A 162 -2.95 8.42 16.81
N TRP A 163 -3.37 7.84 17.94
CA TRP A 163 -4.67 7.20 18.08
C TRP A 163 -5.81 8.19 17.86
N GLN A 164 -5.79 9.34 18.56
CA GLN A 164 -6.80 10.39 18.40
C GLN A 164 -6.83 10.96 16.98
N MET A 165 -5.66 11.11 16.35
CA MET A 165 -5.55 11.54 14.97
C MET A 165 -6.28 10.58 14.00
N VAL A 166 -6.17 9.26 14.21
CA VAL A 166 -6.87 8.26 13.39
C VAL A 166 -8.38 8.31 13.64
N ILE A 167 -8.81 8.41 14.92
CA ILE A 167 -10.22 8.51 15.28
C ILE A 167 -10.87 9.74 14.63
N ASP A 168 -10.27 10.91 14.79
CA ASP A 168 -10.80 12.17 14.24
C ASP A 168 -10.80 12.17 12.71
N GLY A 169 -9.73 11.64 12.09
CA GLY A 169 -9.62 11.53 10.63
C GLY A 169 -10.73 10.69 10.01
N PHE A 170 -11.02 9.53 10.60
CA PHE A 170 -12.09 8.65 10.11
C PHE A 170 -13.48 8.97 10.67
N SER A 171 -13.60 9.92 11.59
CA SER A 171 -14.90 10.48 11.99
C SER A 171 -15.52 11.35 10.89
N VAL A 172 -14.72 11.80 9.95
CA VAL A 172 -15.17 12.58 8.79
C VAL A 172 -15.66 11.62 7.70
N TRP A 173 -16.97 11.63 7.43
CA TRP A 173 -17.63 10.65 6.56
C TRP A 173 -17.04 10.54 5.15
N TYR A 174 -16.74 11.67 4.50
CA TYR A 174 -16.20 11.68 3.13
C TYR A 174 -14.75 11.17 3.08
N VAL A 175 -13.97 11.37 4.15
CA VAL A 175 -12.63 10.79 4.27
C VAL A 175 -12.73 9.27 4.37
N SER A 176 -13.57 8.78 5.28
CA SER A 176 -13.82 7.34 5.44
C SER A 176 -14.32 6.69 4.15
N ALA A 177 -15.28 7.31 3.45
CA ALA A 177 -15.79 6.83 2.16
C ALA A 177 -14.68 6.77 1.10
N PHE A 178 -13.83 7.81 1.02
CA PHE A 178 -12.69 7.84 0.10
C PHE A 178 -11.69 6.70 0.38
N TYR A 179 -11.35 6.46 1.65
CA TYR A 179 -10.46 5.35 2.03
C TYR A 179 -11.09 3.99 1.70
N ILE A 180 -12.38 3.78 1.96
CA ILE A 180 -13.07 2.51 1.65
C ILE A 180 -13.03 2.23 0.14
N VAL A 181 -13.31 3.24 -0.70
CA VAL A 181 -13.23 3.11 -2.16
C VAL A 181 -11.81 2.80 -2.62
N ALA A 182 -10.80 3.47 -2.05
CA ALA A 182 -9.41 3.20 -2.36
C ALA A 182 -9.00 1.76 -1.98
N MET A 183 -9.46 1.26 -0.83
CA MET A 183 -9.21 -0.14 -0.41
C MET A 183 -9.90 -1.16 -1.32
N LEU A 184 -11.08 -0.85 -1.86
CA LEU A 184 -11.74 -1.71 -2.85
C LEU A 184 -10.91 -1.83 -4.13
N LEU A 185 -10.38 -0.72 -4.63
CA LEU A 185 -9.48 -0.71 -5.79
C LEU A 185 -8.17 -1.45 -5.50
N LEU A 186 -7.61 -1.29 -4.30
CA LEU A 186 -6.45 -2.03 -3.84
C LEU A 186 -6.72 -3.53 -3.79
N CYS A 187 -7.87 -3.97 -3.30
CA CYS A 187 -8.29 -5.37 -3.30
C CYS A 187 -8.28 -5.96 -4.71
N SER A 188 -8.88 -5.26 -5.68
CA SER A 188 -8.86 -5.65 -7.08
C SER A 188 -7.43 -5.72 -7.65
N HIS A 189 -6.58 -4.75 -7.33
CA HIS A 189 -5.19 -4.68 -7.75
C HIS A 189 -4.36 -5.84 -7.18
N LEU A 190 -4.49 -6.13 -5.89
CA LEU A 190 -3.79 -7.22 -5.20
C LEU A 190 -4.22 -8.59 -5.71
N SER A 191 -5.52 -8.80 -5.96
CA SER A 191 -6.03 -10.11 -6.41
C SER A 191 -5.39 -10.56 -7.72
N HIS A 192 -5.05 -9.63 -8.61
CA HIS A 192 -4.29 -9.92 -9.83
C HIS A 192 -2.77 -9.81 -9.61
N GLY A 193 -2.31 -8.81 -8.87
CA GLY A 193 -0.89 -8.52 -8.65
C GLY A 193 -0.15 -9.69 -7.99
N VAL A 194 -0.72 -10.28 -6.95
CA VAL A 194 -0.15 -11.44 -6.26
C VAL A 194 -0.02 -12.63 -7.21
N GLN A 195 -1.04 -12.92 -8.04
CA GLN A 195 -0.95 -13.97 -9.05
C GLN A 195 0.17 -13.72 -10.08
N SER A 196 0.34 -12.44 -10.48
CA SER A 196 1.39 -12.03 -11.43
C SER A 196 2.80 -12.21 -10.86
N ILE A 197 3.00 -12.03 -9.56
CA ILE A 197 4.27 -12.29 -8.86
C ILE A 197 4.64 -13.77 -9.04
N PHE A 198 3.75 -14.69 -8.68
CA PHE A 198 3.98 -16.13 -8.82
C PHE A 198 4.22 -16.54 -10.28
N GLN A 199 3.50 -15.93 -11.21
CA GLN A 199 3.69 -16.19 -12.64
C GLN A 199 5.06 -15.73 -13.11
N THR A 200 5.52 -14.55 -12.68
CA THR A 200 6.83 -14.00 -13.09
C THR A 200 7.99 -14.84 -12.57
N PHE A 201 7.87 -15.40 -11.36
CA PHE A 201 8.87 -16.30 -10.79
C PHE A 201 8.77 -17.75 -11.32
N GLY A 202 7.87 -18.02 -12.27
CA GLY A 202 7.72 -19.37 -12.86
C GLY A 202 7.05 -20.39 -11.95
N LEU A 203 6.46 -19.95 -10.81
CA LEU A 203 5.83 -20.81 -9.82
C LEU A 203 4.38 -21.21 -10.17
N ARG A 204 3.80 -20.63 -11.23
CA ARG A 204 2.43 -20.90 -11.66
C ARG A 204 2.35 -22.08 -12.62
N SER A 205 2.23 -23.29 -12.10
CA SER A 205 1.92 -24.49 -12.87
C SER A 205 0.40 -24.67 -13.05
N LYS A 206 -0.04 -25.55 -13.96
CA LYS A 206 -1.46 -25.91 -14.12
C LYS A 206 -2.08 -26.41 -12.80
N LYS A 207 -1.33 -27.21 -12.01
CA LYS A 207 -1.77 -27.75 -10.72
C LYS A 207 -1.83 -26.66 -9.63
N ALA A 208 -0.87 -25.73 -9.60
CA ALA A 208 -0.80 -24.68 -8.60
C ALA A 208 -1.72 -23.47 -8.89
N SER A 209 -2.21 -23.34 -10.14
CA SER A 209 -2.95 -22.13 -10.57
C SER A 209 -4.19 -21.85 -9.73
N ALA A 210 -4.98 -22.87 -9.40
CA ALA A 210 -6.18 -22.71 -8.59
C ALA A 210 -5.85 -22.29 -7.15
N LEU A 211 -4.83 -22.89 -6.55
CA LEU A 211 -4.38 -22.53 -5.19
C LEU A 211 -3.81 -21.10 -5.16
N ILE A 212 -2.97 -20.73 -6.13
CA ILE A 212 -2.43 -19.36 -6.22
C ILE A 212 -3.56 -18.34 -6.37
N GLN A 213 -4.57 -18.63 -7.17
CA GLN A 213 -5.75 -17.76 -7.31
C GLN A 213 -6.50 -17.63 -5.98
N LEU A 214 -6.76 -18.74 -5.30
CA LEU A 214 -7.45 -18.74 -4.00
C LEU A 214 -6.68 -17.91 -2.96
N VAL A 215 -5.38 -18.16 -2.81
CA VAL A 215 -4.49 -17.42 -1.88
C VAL A 215 -4.46 -15.93 -2.21
N SER A 216 -4.36 -15.58 -3.50
CA SER A 216 -4.33 -14.18 -3.92
C SER A 216 -5.63 -13.45 -3.60
N VAL A 217 -6.77 -14.09 -3.83
CA VAL A 217 -8.09 -13.51 -3.51
C VAL A 217 -8.28 -13.44 -1.99
N ALA A 218 -7.98 -14.50 -1.27
CA ALA A 218 -8.10 -14.54 0.20
C ALA A 218 -7.24 -13.45 0.86
N TYR A 219 -5.98 -13.31 0.43
CA TYR A 219 -5.10 -12.24 0.88
C TYR A 219 -5.68 -10.84 0.59
N SER A 220 -6.19 -10.61 -0.62
CA SER A 220 -6.74 -9.33 -1.03
C SER A 220 -7.99 -8.96 -0.21
N VAL A 221 -8.87 -9.93 0.03
CA VAL A 221 -10.07 -9.75 0.87
C VAL A 221 -9.68 -9.52 2.33
N PHE A 222 -8.69 -10.23 2.85
CA PHE A 222 -8.17 -10.03 4.20
C PHE A 222 -7.64 -8.60 4.40
N ILE A 223 -6.82 -8.09 3.47
CA ILE A 223 -6.29 -6.72 3.49
C ILE A 223 -7.43 -5.71 3.42
N PHE A 224 -8.38 -5.92 2.51
CA PHE A 224 -9.56 -5.05 2.38
C PHE A 224 -10.38 -5.00 3.66
N ALA A 225 -10.80 -6.16 4.18
CA ALA A 225 -11.64 -6.25 5.37
C ALA A 225 -10.93 -5.63 6.59
N GLY A 226 -9.64 -5.91 6.76
CA GLY A 226 -8.87 -5.39 7.87
C GLY A 226 -8.76 -3.86 7.84
N PHE A 227 -8.37 -3.25 6.73
CA PHE A 227 -8.29 -1.79 6.66
C PHE A 227 -9.65 -1.11 6.72
N VAL A 228 -10.69 -1.67 6.10
CA VAL A 228 -12.04 -1.09 6.08
C VAL A 228 -12.74 -1.23 7.44
N SER A 229 -12.35 -2.20 8.27
CA SER A 229 -12.89 -2.33 9.63
C SER A 229 -12.67 -1.08 10.48
N ILE A 230 -11.56 -0.37 10.29
CA ILE A 230 -11.21 0.82 11.08
C ILE A 230 -12.19 1.99 10.81
N PRO A 231 -12.32 2.51 9.57
CA PRO A 231 -13.27 3.59 9.32
C PRO A 231 -14.73 3.18 9.57
N ILE A 232 -15.10 1.91 9.35
CA ILE A 232 -16.46 1.42 9.69
C ILE A 232 -16.67 1.45 11.21
N ALA A 233 -15.74 0.95 12.02
CA ALA A 233 -15.85 0.97 13.47
C ALA A 233 -16.00 2.39 14.00
N ILE A 234 -15.23 3.34 13.50
CA ILE A 234 -15.24 4.73 13.93
C ILE A 234 -16.51 5.44 13.45
N LEU A 235 -16.82 5.35 12.14
CA LEU A 235 -17.90 6.14 11.55
C LEU A 235 -19.29 5.60 11.89
N VAL A 236 -19.47 4.26 11.82
CA VAL A 236 -20.78 3.60 11.97
C VAL A 236 -21.05 3.24 13.42
N PHE A 237 -20.06 2.66 14.11
CA PHE A 237 -20.23 2.17 15.48
C PHE A 237 -19.76 3.15 16.55
N GLY A 238 -19.23 4.32 16.17
CA GLY A 238 -18.80 5.36 17.12
C GLY A 238 -17.56 4.97 17.95
N PHE A 239 -16.75 4.01 17.47
CA PHE A 239 -15.55 3.59 18.18
C PHE A 239 -14.60 4.75 18.43
N GLY A 240 -14.22 4.96 19.71
CA GLY A 240 -13.26 6.00 20.12
C GLY A 240 -13.83 7.42 20.20
N ARG A 241 -15.13 7.62 19.99
CA ARG A 241 -15.80 8.92 20.11
C ARG A 241 -16.28 9.18 21.53
#